data_f7fa967e54cd7e0bcecbd7cdf57da739
#
_entry.id   f7fa967e54cd7e0bcecbd7cdf57da739
#
_cell.length_a   1.000
_cell.length_b   1.000
_cell.length_c   1.000
_cell.angle_alpha   90.00
_cell.angle_beta   90.00
_cell.angle_gamma   90.00
#
_symmetry.space_group_name_H-M   'P 1'
#
loop_
_entity.id
_entity.type
_entity.pdbx_description
1 polymer ?
#
loop_
_entity_poly.entity_id
_entity_poly.type
_entity_poly.pdbx_seq_one_letter_code
_entity_poly.pdbx_strand_id
1 'polypeptide(L)' 'MTSKGKVINCDCGFVVRGKTDEELVKEAQKHAREVHGMEITREQVLAIAQPAA' A
#
# COMPACT_ATOMS: atom_id res chain seq x y z
N MET A 1 -6.63 -1.75 -21.48
CA MET A 1 -6.10 -0.85 -20.90
C MET A 1 -5.36 -1.04 -19.69
N THR A 2 -4.41 -0.40 -19.49
CA THR A 2 -3.52 -0.66 -18.42
C THR A 2 -4.05 -0.17 -17.13
N SER A 3 -3.89 -0.93 -16.12
CA SER A 3 -4.25 -0.51 -14.80
C SER A 3 -3.27 0.52 -14.32
N LYS A 4 -3.75 1.54 -13.66
CA LYS A 4 -2.87 2.56 -13.12
C LYS A 4 -2.38 2.23 -11.73
N GLY A 5 -2.82 1.11 -11.20
CA GLY A 5 -2.40 0.69 -9.90
C GLY A 5 -3.08 1.46 -8.79
N LYS A 6 -2.49 1.37 -7.61
CA LYS A 6 -3.05 2.02 -6.43
C LYS A 6 -1.93 2.58 -5.58
N VAL A 7 -2.30 3.50 -4.71
CA VAL A 7 -1.33 4.13 -3.81
C VAL A 7 -1.92 4.20 -2.41
N ILE A 8 -1.05 4.26 -1.43
CA ILE A 8 -1.42 4.46 -0.04
C ILE A 8 -0.59 5.61 0.48
N ASN A 9 -1.27 6.60 1.05
CA ASN A 9 -0.59 7.70 1.71
C ASN A 9 -0.43 7.37 3.18
N CYS A 10 0.81 7.20 3.59
CA CYS A 10 1.10 6.87 4.97
C CYS A 10 1.19 8.15 5.79
N ASP A 11 0.81 8.06 7.06
CA ASP A 11 0.85 9.22 7.95
C ASP A 11 2.26 9.77 8.11
N CYS A 12 3.26 8.93 7.90
CA CYS A 12 4.65 9.39 8.03
C CYS A 12 5.13 10.14 6.79
N GLY A 13 4.26 10.38 5.84
CA GLY A 13 4.62 11.13 4.64
C GLY A 13 5.15 10.26 3.52
N PHE A 14 5.17 8.95 3.71
CA PHE A 14 5.63 8.04 2.69
C PHE A 14 4.46 7.59 1.83
N VAL A 15 4.70 7.42 0.54
CA VAL A 15 3.66 6.96 -0.39
C VAL A 15 4.04 5.59 -0.89
N VAL A 16 3.13 4.63 -0.69
CA VAL A 16 3.32 3.26 -1.16
C VAL A 16 2.57 3.10 -2.47
N ARG A 17 3.23 2.56 -3.48
CA ARG A 17 2.63 2.36 -4.79
C ARG A 17 2.73 0.92 -5.20
N GLY A 18 1.73 0.45 -5.94
CA GLY A 18 1.74 -0.88 -6.51
C GLY A 18 0.91 -0.91 -7.76
N LYS A 19 1.35 -1.70 -8.74
CA LYS A 19 0.60 -1.84 -9.99
C LYS A 19 -0.61 -2.72 -9.82
N THR A 20 -0.56 -3.64 -8.88
CA THR A 20 -1.67 -4.54 -8.59
C THR A 20 -1.93 -4.49 -7.11
N ASP A 21 -3.09 -5.01 -6.71
CA ASP A 21 -3.43 -5.07 -5.30
C ASP A 21 -2.39 -5.88 -4.53
N GLU A 22 -1.91 -6.96 -5.12
CA GLU A 22 -0.94 -7.81 -4.45
C GLU A 22 0.37 -7.09 -4.23
N GLU A 23 0.83 -6.37 -5.25
CA GLU A 23 2.06 -5.61 -5.10
C GLU A 23 1.90 -4.54 -4.05
N LEU A 24 0.76 -3.86 -4.06
CA LEU A 24 0.50 -2.83 -3.08
C LEU A 24 0.50 -3.39 -1.67
N VAL A 25 -0.15 -4.54 -1.49
CA VAL A 25 -0.20 -5.17 -0.18
C VAL A 25 1.20 -5.53 0.29
N LYS A 26 2.00 -6.13 -0.59
CA LYS A 26 3.36 -6.49 -0.24
C LYS A 26 4.17 -5.30 0.21
N GLU A 27 4.13 -4.23 -0.58
CA GLU A 27 4.91 -3.06 -0.28
C GLU A 27 4.44 -2.39 1.00
N ALA A 28 3.13 -2.33 1.18
CA ALA A 28 2.57 -1.71 2.38
C ALA A 28 2.92 -2.51 3.62
N GLN A 29 2.83 -3.83 3.54
CA GLN A 29 3.17 -4.67 4.67
C GLN A 29 4.65 -4.56 5.01
N LYS A 30 5.50 -4.52 3.99
CA LYS A 30 6.92 -4.36 4.20
C LYS A 30 7.23 -3.04 4.87
N HIS A 31 6.61 -1.96 4.39
CA HIS A 31 6.81 -0.65 4.96
C HIS A 31 6.37 -0.60 6.42
N ALA A 32 5.19 -1.13 6.70
CA ALA A 32 4.68 -1.10 8.06
C ALA A 32 5.58 -1.89 9.00
N ARG A 33 6.09 -3.01 8.52
CA ARG A 33 6.93 -3.86 9.35
C ARG A 33 8.28 -3.23 9.62
N GLU A 34 8.91 -2.66 8.59
CA GLU A 34 10.26 -2.15 8.71
C GLU A 34 10.31 -0.77 9.33
N VAL A 35 9.33 0.06 9.02
CA VAL A 35 9.35 1.44 9.47
C VAL A 35 8.59 1.62 10.77
N HIS A 36 7.45 0.99 10.89
CA HIS A 36 6.57 1.19 12.04
C HIS A 36 6.54 0.00 13.00
N GLY A 37 7.17 -1.10 12.63
CA GLY A 37 7.15 -2.28 13.48
C GLY A 37 5.78 -2.89 13.66
N MET A 38 4.90 -2.68 12.69
CA MET A 38 3.53 -3.15 12.77
C MET A 38 3.24 -4.15 11.68
N GLU A 39 2.29 -5.04 11.95
CA GLU A 39 1.77 -5.93 10.93
C GLU A 39 0.39 -5.50 10.55
N ILE A 40 0.16 -5.35 9.25
CA ILE A 40 -1.17 -5.01 8.76
C ILE A 40 -1.63 -6.11 7.83
N THR A 41 -2.95 -6.27 7.75
CA THR A 41 -3.51 -7.32 6.93
C THR A 41 -3.79 -6.80 5.53
N ARG A 42 -4.01 -7.74 4.61
CA ARG A 42 -4.38 -7.39 3.26
C ARG A 42 -5.64 -6.53 3.24
N GLU A 43 -6.61 -6.89 4.05
CA GLU A 43 -7.85 -6.11 4.10
C GLU A 43 -7.61 -4.69 4.54
N GLN A 44 -6.73 -4.52 5.52
CA GLN A 44 -6.41 -3.18 5.99
C GLN A 44 -5.74 -2.36 4.90
N VAL A 45 -4.84 -3.00 4.16
CA VAL A 45 -4.17 -2.31 3.06
C VAL A 45 -5.16 -1.87 2.01
N LEU A 46 -6.04 -2.78 1.60
CA LEU A 46 -6.98 -2.47 0.54
C LEU A 46 -8.02 -1.45 0.97
N ALA A 47 -8.32 -1.42 2.27
CA ALA A 47 -9.29 -0.46 2.77
C ALA A 47 -8.79 0.98 2.66
N ILE A 48 -7.48 1.17 2.71
CA ILE A 48 -6.91 2.52 2.63
C ILE A 48 -6.27 2.80 1.28
N ALA A 49 -6.26 1.81 0.39
CA ALA A 49 -5.68 1.98 -0.93
C ALA A 49 -6.56 2.90 -1.77
N GLN A 50 -5.91 3.74 -2.57
CA GLN A 50 -6.60 4.69 -3.42
C GLN A 50 -6.13 4.52 -4.85
N PRO A 51 -6.99 4.83 -5.83
CA PRO A 51 -6.56 4.78 -7.23
C PRO A 51 -5.41 5.73 -7.47
N ALA A 52 -4.45 5.29 -8.26
CA ALA A 52 -3.26 6.10 -8.52
C ALA A 52 -3.50 7.15 -9.59
N ALA A 53 -4.58 7.06 -10.31
CA ALA A 53 -4.82 7.93 -11.45
C ALA A 53 -5.05 9.36 -11.07
#